data_508ffd76bda42247f88fa32d157c6ea4
#
_entry.id   508ffd76bda42247f88fa32d157c6ea4
#
_cell.length_a   1.000
_cell.length_b   1.000
_cell.length_c   1.000
_cell.angle_alpha   90.00
_cell.angle_beta   90.00
_cell.angle_gamma   90.00
#
_symmetry.space_group_name_H-M   'P 1'
#
loop_
_entity.id
_entity.type
_entity.pdbx_description
1 polymer ?
#
loop_
_entity_poly.entity_id
_entity_poly.type
_entity_poly.pdbx_seq_one_letter_code
_entity_poly.pdbx_strand_id
1 'polypeptide(L)'
;VLIPGMTSEGTAYHLSFLDAFYVVSYTATTIGFGETPHPFTSEQRLWMLVVMYSTVISWLYAIGSVLSVISDPAFRRLRAHQRAVNRIASQKLPFWIVCGFGGAGSQLIRFLDQSNIRCVMIDSNQVRADVAKLSDLAYELDILVGDVAEPQTLVDAGVQSALCRGVLALTDQDQVNLTVATNTRVLAPRVPV
;
A
#
# COMPACT_ATOMS: atom_id res chain seq x y z
N VAL A 1 31.60 -27.29 -9.62
CA VAL A 1 30.32 -27.77 -10.06
C VAL A 1 30.49 -28.62 -11.32
N LEU A 2 29.82 -28.39 -12.47
CA LEU A 2 29.85 -29.34 -13.62
C LEU A 2 31.12 -29.24 -14.47
N ILE A 3 31.73 -28.07 -14.58
CA ILE A 3 32.93 -27.83 -15.39
C ILE A 3 34.17 -27.87 -14.47
N PRO A 4 35.10 -28.82 -14.68
CA PRO A 4 36.28 -28.93 -13.84
C PRO A 4 37.23 -27.74 -14.06
N GLY A 5 37.82 -27.27 -12.99
CA GLY A 5 38.95 -26.35 -13.00
C GLY A 5 40.28 -27.13 -13.01
N MET A 6 41.39 -26.41 -13.16
CA MET A 6 42.72 -26.95 -12.99
C MET A 6 43.46 -26.25 -11.86
N THR A 7 44.12 -27.01 -11.00
CA THR A 7 45.04 -26.46 -10.00
C THR A 7 46.34 -26.01 -10.65
N SER A 8 47.16 -25.25 -9.95
CA SER A 8 48.53 -24.92 -10.39
C SER A 8 49.42 -26.10 -10.67
N GLU A 9 49.07 -27.26 -10.11
CA GLU A 9 49.76 -28.56 -10.29
C GLU A 9 49.19 -29.40 -11.44
N GLY A 10 48.21 -28.89 -12.20
CA GLY A 10 47.58 -29.58 -13.33
C GLY A 10 46.57 -30.65 -12.97
N THR A 11 46.15 -30.74 -11.71
CA THR A 11 45.09 -31.65 -11.28
C THR A 11 43.71 -31.05 -11.46
N ALA A 12 42.74 -31.83 -11.97
CA ALA A 12 41.37 -31.38 -12.12
C ALA A 12 40.69 -31.23 -10.74
N TYR A 13 39.99 -30.12 -10.51
CA TYR A 13 39.18 -29.93 -9.32
C TYR A 13 37.80 -29.42 -9.68
N HIS A 14 36.84 -29.64 -8.81
CA HIS A 14 35.49 -29.07 -8.94
C HIS A 14 35.24 -28.07 -7.82
N LEU A 15 34.71 -26.88 -8.16
CA LEU A 15 34.23 -25.91 -7.18
C LEU A 15 33.16 -26.56 -6.31
N SER A 16 33.26 -26.39 -5.01
CA SER A 16 32.17 -26.77 -4.11
C SER A 16 30.90 -25.98 -4.42
N PHE A 17 29.77 -26.46 -3.96
CA PHE A 17 28.52 -25.74 -4.12
C PHE A 17 28.59 -24.34 -3.44
N LEU A 18 29.22 -24.28 -2.28
CA LEU A 18 29.38 -23.04 -1.53
C LEU A 18 30.24 -22.01 -2.28
N ASP A 19 31.37 -22.43 -2.83
CA ASP A 19 32.26 -21.57 -3.61
C ASP A 19 31.56 -21.06 -4.88
N ALA A 20 30.84 -21.93 -5.58
CA ALA A 20 30.09 -21.54 -6.76
C ALA A 20 28.96 -20.54 -6.42
N PHE A 21 28.23 -20.79 -5.34
CA PHE A 21 27.17 -19.88 -4.85
C PHE A 21 27.76 -18.53 -4.43
N TYR A 22 28.89 -18.53 -3.74
CA TYR A 22 29.59 -17.32 -3.33
C TYR A 22 30.04 -16.49 -4.53
N VAL A 23 30.68 -17.13 -5.54
CA VAL A 23 31.09 -16.46 -6.79
C VAL A 23 29.93 -15.85 -7.54
N VAL A 24 28.82 -16.60 -7.70
CA VAL A 24 27.61 -16.10 -8.36
C VAL A 24 26.98 -14.96 -7.57
N SER A 25 26.95 -15.05 -6.24
CA SER A 25 26.36 -14.02 -5.38
C SER A 25 27.07 -12.67 -5.48
N TYR A 26 28.41 -12.64 -5.35
CA TYR A 26 29.14 -11.38 -5.46
C TYR A 26 29.19 -10.84 -6.89
N THR A 27 29.05 -11.71 -7.90
CA THR A 27 28.91 -11.30 -9.30
C THR A 27 27.53 -10.69 -9.55
N ALA A 28 26.48 -11.34 -9.09
CA ALA A 28 25.11 -10.87 -9.24
C ALA A 28 24.85 -9.51 -8.52
N THR A 29 25.44 -9.34 -7.34
CA THR A 29 25.35 -8.08 -6.57
C THR A 29 26.31 -7.00 -7.04
N THR A 30 27.09 -7.26 -8.10
CA THR A 30 28.09 -6.31 -8.67
C THR A 30 29.21 -5.90 -7.71
N ILE A 31 29.41 -6.61 -6.60
CA ILE A 31 30.47 -6.32 -5.62
C ILE A 31 31.85 -6.73 -6.16
N GLY A 32 31.92 -7.90 -6.82
CA GLY A 32 33.10 -8.33 -7.56
C GLY A 32 34.35 -8.55 -6.73
N PHE A 33 34.28 -9.23 -5.58
CA PHE A 33 35.45 -9.51 -4.73
C PHE A 33 36.59 -10.22 -5.46
N GLY A 34 36.29 -11.01 -6.49
CA GLY A 34 37.30 -11.69 -7.29
C GLY A 34 37.99 -12.86 -6.61
N GLU A 35 37.52 -13.28 -5.46
CA GLU A 35 38.06 -14.41 -4.71
C GLU A 35 37.64 -15.74 -5.33
N THR A 36 38.59 -16.48 -5.87
CA THR A 36 38.39 -17.82 -6.33
C THR A 36 39.54 -18.71 -5.83
N PRO A 37 39.29 -19.98 -5.45
CA PRO A 37 40.34 -20.88 -4.92
C PRO A 37 41.48 -21.11 -5.92
N HIS A 38 41.13 -21.09 -7.20
CA HIS A 38 42.08 -21.26 -8.33
C HIS A 38 41.62 -20.42 -9.52
N PRO A 39 42.56 -20.03 -10.44
CA PRO A 39 42.19 -19.28 -11.64
C PRO A 39 41.27 -20.11 -12.54
N PHE A 40 40.28 -19.44 -13.13
CA PHE A 40 39.34 -20.09 -14.05
C PHE A 40 40.02 -20.55 -15.35
N THR A 41 39.68 -21.74 -15.81
CA THR A 41 40.01 -22.24 -17.15
C THR A 41 39.23 -21.44 -18.22
N SER A 42 39.64 -21.55 -19.48
CA SER A 42 38.96 -20.86 -20.59
C SER A 42 37.50 -21.29 -20.72
N GLU A 43 37.17 -22.54 -20.48
CA GLU A 43 35.80 -23.07 -20.48
C GLU A 43 34.97 -22.52 -19.32
N GLN A 44 35.55 -22.49 -18.14
CA GLN A 44 34.91 -21.85 -16.98
C GLN A 44 34.66 -20.36 -17.20
N ARG A 45 35.59 -19.64 -17.82
CA ARG A 45 35.40 -18.22 -18.17
C ARG A 45 34.25 -18.01 -19.14
N LEU A 46 34.14 -18.85 -20.18
CA LEU A 46 33.03 -18.78 -21.12
C LEU A 46 31.68 -19.01 -20.41
N TRP A 47 31.62 -20.03 -19.53
CA TRP A 47 30.43 -20.29 -18.74
C TRP A 47 30.09 -19.14 -17.77
N MET A 48 31.12 -18.54 -17.15
CA MET A 48 30.93 -17.40 -16.27
C MET A 48 30.38 -16.17 -17.01
N LEU A 49 30.70 -15.96 -18.28
CA LEU A 49 30.06 -14.90 -19.08
C LEU A 49 28.54 -15.12 -19.19
N VAL A 50 28.10 -16.34 -19.46
CA VAL A 50 26.67 -16.67 -19.52
C VAL A 50 25.99 -16.42 -18.16
N VAL A 51 26.62 -16.86 -17.07
CA VAL A 51 26.12 -16.64 -15.70
C VAL A 51 26.05 -15.13 -15.41
N MET A 52 27.10 -14.38 -15.76
CA MET A 52 27.18 -12.94 -15.52
C MET A 52 26.05 -12.17 -16.21
N TYR A 53 25.84 -12.38 -17.50
CA TYR A 53 24.75 -11.75 -18.23
C TYR A 53 23.36 -12.17 -17.71
N SER A 54 23.19 -13.46 -17.43
CA SER A 54 21.92 -13.98 -16.90
C SER A 54 21.58 -13.38 -15.53
N THR A 55 22.56 -13.28 -14.63
CA THR A 55 22.35 -12.72 -13.28
C THR A 55 22.06 -11.22 -13.33
N VAL A 56 22.76 -10.45 -14.17
CA VAL A 56 22.50 -9.01 -14.34
C VAL A 56 21.09 -8.77 -14.87
N ILE A 57 20.67 -9.50 -15.91
CA ILE A 57 19.32 -9.39 -16.48
C ILE A 57 18.27 -9.76 -15.42
N SER A 58 18.47 -10.87 -14.70
CA SER A 58 17.55 -11.33 -13.66
C SER A 58 17.43 -10.31 -12.52
N TRP A 59 18.54 -9.69 -12.12
CA TRP A 59 18.57 -8.69 -11.07
C TRP A 59 17.83 -7.42 -11.47
N LEU A 60 18.07 -6.90 -12.68
CA LEU A 60 17.35 -5.75 -13.22
C LEU A 60 15.85 -6.01 -13.33
N TYR A 61 15.47 -7.20 -13.80
CA TYR A 61 14.07 -7.61 -13.84
C TYR A 61 13.43 -7.68 -12.45
N ALA A 62 14.13 -8.25 -11.49
CA ALA A 62 13.64 -8.35 -10.11
C ALA A 62 13.42 -6.96 -9.49
N ILE A 63 14.39 -6.04 -9.63
CA ILE A 63 14.24 -4.66 -9.16
C ILE A 63 13.06 -3.96 -9.85
N GLY A 64 12.96 -4.06 -11.17
CA GLY A 64 11.86 -3.49 -11.95
C GLY A 64 10.50 -4.01 -11.52
N SER A 65 10.40 -5.31 -11.26
CA SER A 65 9.17 -5.96 -10.76
C SER A 65 8.76 -5.45 -9.38
N VAL A 66 9.71 -5.34 -8.45
CA VAL A 66 9.45 -4.80 -7.11
C VAL A 66 9.01 -3.34 -7.18
N LEU A 67 9.70 -2.51 -7.98
CA LEU A 67 9.33 -1.11 -8.18
C LEU A 67 7.95 -0.97 -8.81
N SER A 68 7.60 -1.84 -9.77
CA SER A 68 6.28 -1.88 -10.40
C SER A 68 5.18 -2.11 -9.37
N VAL A 69 5.35 -3.11 -8.49
CA VAL A 69 4.37 -3.41 -7.43
C VAL A 69 4.22 -2.24 -6.44
N ILE A 70 5.33 -1.63 -6.02
CA ILE A 70 5.31 -0.49 -5.09
C ILE A 70 4.65 0.74 -5.73
N SER A 71 4.83 0.91 -7.04
CA SER A 71 4.30 2.04 -7.80
C SER A 71 2.86 1.82 -8.25
N ASP A 72 2.31 0.61 -8.10
CA ASP A 72 0.95 0.29 -8.52
C ASP A 72 -0.07 1.18 -7.78
N PRO A 73 -0.92 1.93 -8.53
CA PRO A 73 -1.96 2.75 -7.94
C PRO A 73 -2.92 1.98 -7.03
N ALA A 74 -3.21 0.71 -7.34
CA ALA A 74 -4.07 -0.14 -6.52
C ALA A 74 -3.43 -0.42 -5.15
N PHE A 75 -2.14 -0.74 -5.12
CA PHE A 75 -1.39 -0.95 -3.88
C PHE A 75 -1.30 0.30 -3.01
N ARG A 76 -1.11 1.46 -3.66
CA ARG A 76 -1.10 2.76 -2.96
C ARG A 76 -2.47 3.09 -2.36
N ARG A 77 -3.57 2.81 -3.08
CA ARG A 77 -4.94 3.00 -2.60
C ARG A 77 -5.25 2.11 -1.38
N LEU A 78 -4.91 0.81 -1.45
CA LEU A 78 -5.09 -0.11 -0.33
C LEU A 78 -4.33 0.35 0.92
N ARG A 79 -3.09 0.78 0.77
CA ARG A 79 -2.31 1.35 1.89
C ARG A 79 -2.91 2.65 2.43
N ALA A 80 -3.42 3.52 1.56
CA ALA A 80 -4.06 4.76 1.98
C ALA A 80 -5.35 4.48 2.75
N HIS A 81 -6.17 3.55 2.24
CA HIS A 81 -7.39 3.09 2.91
C HIS A 81 -7.07 2.53 4.30
N GLN A 82 -6.13 1.60 4.42
CA GLN A 82 -5.75 1.00 5.71
C GLN A 82 -5.23 2.04 6.72
N ARG A 83 -4.47 3.04 6.24
CA ARG A 83 -4.01 4.15 7.10
C ARG A 83 -5.18 5.00 7.59
N ALA A 84 -6.16 5.28 6.74
CA ALA A 84 -7.36 6.03 7.12
C ALA A 84 -8.16 5.26 8.18
N VAL A 85 -8.42 3.97 7.96
CA VAL A 85 -9.11 3.10 8.93
C VAL A 85 -8.39 3.08 10.27
N ASN A 86 -7.07 2.88 10.28
CA ASN A 86 -6.29 2.86 11.52
C ASN A 86 -6.33 4.21 12.25
N ARG A 87 -6.31 5.33 11.51
CA ARG A 87 -6.40 6.67 12.09
C ARG A 87 -7.78 6.91 12.70
N ILE A 88 -8.84 6.53 11.99
CA ILE A 88 -10.22 6.62 12.51
C ILE A 88 -10.39 5.75 13.75
N ALA A 89 -9.88 4.52 13.74
CA ALA A 89 -9.94 3.63 14.89
C ALA A 89 -9.17 4.14 16.11
N SER A 90 -8.14 4.98 15.90
CA SER A 90 -7.36 5.61 16.98
C SER A 90 -7.93 6.92 17.50
N GLN A 91 -9.07 7.38 16.98
CA GLN A 91 -9.76 8.59 17.44
C GLN A 91 -10.10 8.52 18.93
N LYS A 92 -9.84 9.63 19.62
CA LYS A 92 -10.11 9.77 21.06
C LYS A 92 -11.23 10.76 21.38
N LEU A 93 -11.71 11.46 20.37
CA LEU A 93 -12.75 12.47 20.49
C LEU A 93 -14.01 12.03 19.74
N PRO A 94 -15.20 12.45 20.19
CA PRO A 94 -16.45 12.22 19.48
C PRO A 94 -16.39 12.79 18.06
N PHE A 95 -16.98 12.06 17.10
CA PHE A 95 -17.01 12.45 15.70
C PHE A 95 -18.33 12.10 15.01
N TRP A 96 -18.60 12.77 13.91
CA TRP A 96 -19.71 12.49 12.99
C TRP A 96 -19.16 11.86 11.70
N ILE A 97 -19.95 10.99 11.08
CA ILE A 97 -19.64 10.46 9.76
C ILE A 97 -20.45 11.23 8.73
N VAL A 98 -19.79 11.78 7.73
CA VAL A 98 -20.42 12.52 6.61
C VAL A 98 -20.22 11.72 5.33
N CYS A 99 -21.32 11.22 4.78
CA CYS A 99 -21.33 10.44 3.55
C CYS A 99 -21.64 11.37 2.36
N GLY A 100 -20.62 11.58 1.50
CA GLY A 100 -20.68 12.45 0.32
C GLY A 100 -20.03 13.83 0.53
N PHE A 101 -19.07 14.15 -0.36
CA PHE A 101 -18.40 15.46 -0.43
C PHE A 101 -18.88 16.25 -1.66
N GLY A 102 -20.20 16.34 -1.82
CA GLY A 102 -20.83 17.23 -2.78
C GLY A 102 -20.96 18.66 -2.24
N GLY A 103 -21.83 19.46 -2.85
CA GLY A 103 -22.09 20.83 -2.40
C GLY A 103 -22.55 20.90 -0.95
N ALA A 104 -23.54 20.09 -0.56
CA ALA A 104 -24.07 20.06 0.80
C ALA A 104 -23.04 19.51 1.82
N GLY A 105 -22.38 18.40 1.49
CA GLY A 105 -21.39 17.77 2.39
C GLY A 105 -20.19 18.66 2.66
N SER A 106 -19.67 19.34 1.65
CA SER A 106 -18.54 20.27 1.83
C SER A 106 -18.89 21.49 2.70
N GLN A 107 -20.08 22.04 2.55
CA GLN A 107 -20.55 23.13 3.40
C GLN A 107 -20.75 22.67 4.84
N LEU A 108 -21.34 21.51 5.03
CA LEU A 108 -21.56 20.94 6.36
C LEU A 108 -20.22 20.65 7.08
N ILE A 109 -19.24 20.08 6.38
CA ILE A 109 -17.92 19.82 6.98
C ILE A 109 -17.26 21.11 7.45
N ARG A 110 -17.35 22.21 6.68
CA ARG A 110 -16.86 23.53 7.11
C ARG A 110 -17.61 24.07 8.33
N PHE A 111 -18.93 23.89 8.38
CA PHE A 111 -19.73 24.29 9.53
C PHE A 111 -19.37 23.51 10.79
N LEU A 112 -19.17 22.18 10.67
CA LEU A 112 -18.75 21.32 11.78
C LEU A 112 -17.35 21.72 12.27
N ASP A 113 -16.44 22.01 11.35
CA ASP A 113 -15.09 22.49 11.69
C ASP A 113 -15.11 23.81 12.45
N GLN A 114 -15.88 24.81 11.99
CA GLN A 114 -16.07 26.07 12.68
C GLN A 114 -16.71 25.91 14.07
N SER A 115 -17.52 24.85 14.23
CA SER A 115 -18.14 24.49 15.50
C SER A 115 -17.26 23.62 16.39
N ASN A 116 -16.01 23.36 15.95
CA ASN A 116 -15.05 22.49 16.63
C ASN A 116 -15.55 21.04 16.80
N ILE A 117 -16.37 20.58 15.86
CA ILE A 117 -16.93 19.23 15.81
C ILE A 117 -16.16 18.40 14.79
N ARG A 118 -15.55 17.30 15.24
CA ARG A 118 -14.81 16.40 14.35
C ARG A 118 -15.74 15.60 13.47
N CYS A 119 -15.32 15.36 12.23
CA CYS A 119 -16.01 14.46 11.34
C CYS A 119 -15.04 13.56 10.56
N VAL A 120 -15.59 12.42 10.14
CA VAL A 120 -14.98 11.48 9.20
C VAL A 120 -15.78 11.61 7.90
N MET A 121 -15.11 11.88 6.80
CA MET A 121 -15.74 11.99 5.49
C MET A 121 -15.60 10.69 4.70
N ILE A 122 -16.69 10.26 4.05
CA ILE A 122 -16.66 9.15 3.09
C ILE A 122 -17.13 9.68 1.73
N ASP A 123 -16.36 9.43 0.68
CA ASP A 123 -16.78 9.68 -0.71
C ASP A 123 -16.19 8.60 -1.64
N SER A 124 -16.96 8.18 -2.63
CA SER A 124 -16.49 7.21 -3.62
C SER A 124 -15.52 7.82 -4.64
N ASN A 125 -15.51 9.15 -4.78
CA ASN A 125 -14.72 9.87 -5.76
C ASN A 125 -13.39 10.32 -5.17
N GLN A 126 -12.29 9.72 -5.66
CA GLN A 126 -10.92 10.05 -5.24
C GLN A 126 -10.58 11.55 -5.44
N VAL A 127 -11.05 12.15 -6.53
CA VAL A 127 -10.76 13.56 -6.82
C VAL A 127 -11.41 14.47 -5.77
N ARG A 128 -12.65 14.18 -5.38
CA ARG A 128 -13.34 14.92 -4.30
C ARG A 128 -12.62 14.74 -2.96
N ALA A 129 -12.15 13.53 -2.66
CA ALA A 129 -11.36 13.26 -1.48
C ALA A 129 -10.03 14.04 -1.46
N ASP A 130 -9.37 14.16 -2.60
CA ASP A 130 -8.12 14.93 -2.71
C ASP A 130 -8.37 16.45 -2.58
N VAL A 131 -9.48 16.96 -3.11
CA VAL A 131 -9.91 18.36 -2.88
C VAL A 131 -10.22 18.62 -1.40
N ALA A 132 -10.88 17.66 -0.73
CA ALA A 132 -11.18 17.76 0.69
C ALA A 132 -9.91 17.85 1.56
N LYS A 133 -8.84 17.14 1.21
CA LYS A 133 -7.53 17.23 1.90
C LYS A 133 -6.87 18.60 1.79
N LEU A 134 -7.16 19.33 0.71
CA LEU A 134 -6.62 20.67 0.45
C LEU A 134 -7.49 21.77 1.09
N SER A 135 -8.60 21.41 1.74
CA SER A 135 -9.46 22.38 2.43
C SER A 135 -8.73 22.91 3.66
N ASP A 136 -8.80 24.22 3.83
CA ASP A 136 -8.26 24.92 5.02
C ASP A 136 -9.22 24.71 6.19
N LEU A 137 -8.99 23.64 6.95
CA LEU A 137 -9.77 23.26 8.13
C LEU A 137 -8.88 23.38 9.37
N ALA A 138 -9.51 23.64 10.52
CA ALA A 138 -8.81 23.76 11.79
C ALA A 138 -8.15 22.45 12.26
N TYR A 139 -8.63 21.31 11.77
CA TYR A 139 -8.05 19.99 12.04
C TYR A 139 -7.90 19.15 10.77
N GLU A 140 -7.01 18.17 10.79
CA GLU A 140 -6.85 17.24 9.69
C GLU A 140 -8.10 16.35 9.54
N LEU A 141 -8.79 16.50 8.40
CA LEU A 141 -9.99 15.73 8.09
C LEU A 141 -9.65 14.26 7.81
N ASP A 142 -10.29 13.36 8.52
CA ASP A 142 -10.20 11.93 8.23
C ASP A 142 -11.08 11.58 7.05
N ILE A 143 -10.46 11.09 5.99
CA ILE A 143 -11.13 10.80 4.72
C ILE A 143 -10.99 9.32 4.39
N LEU A 144 -12.12 8.67 4.17
CA LEU A 144 -12.22 7.30 3.68
C LEU A 144 -12.77 7.31 2.26
N VAL A 145 -12.02 6.77 1.31
CA VAL A 145 -12.49 6.62 -0.07
C VAL A 145 -13.13 5.26 -0.22
N GLY A 146 -14.44 5.22 -0.50
CA GLY A 146 -15.21 3.99 -0.63
C GLY A 146 -16.67 4.24 -0.98
N ASP A 147 -17.36 3.17 -1.36
CA ASP A 147 -18.79 3.22 -1.59
C ASP A 147 -19.54 3.20 -0.25
N VAL A 148 -20.27 4.27 0.03
CA VAL A 148 -21.06 4.41 1.27
C VAL A 148 -22.24 3.44 1.34
N ALA A 149 -22.67 2.88 0.22
CA ALA A 149 -23.71 1.84 0.17
C ALA A 149 -23.20 0.48 0.70
N GLU A 150 -21.88 0.26 0.71
CA GLU A 150 -21.28 -0.95 1.27
C GLU A 150 -21.24 -0.87 2.81
N PRO A 151 -21.82 -1.86 3.52
CA PRO A 151 -21.81 -1.88 4.99
C PRO A 151 -20.40 -1.82 5.59
N GLN A 152 -19.42 -2.46 4.95
CA GLN A 152 -18.03 -2.49 5.41
C GLN A 152 -17.40 -1.08 5.42
N THR A 153 -17.73 -0.23 4.46
CA THR A 153 -17.25 1.15 4.41
C THR A 153 -17.68 1.96 5.64
N LEU A 154 -18.92 1.75 6.10
CA LEU A 154 -19.40 2.39 7.34
C LEU A 154 -18.71 1.84 8.60
N VAL A 155 -18.41 0.54 8.62
CA VAL A 155 -17.64 -0.08 9.72
C VAL A 155 -16.22 0.49 9.75
N ASP A 156 -15.57 0.58 8.59
CA ASP A 156 -14.23 1.14 8.44
C ASP A 156 -14.17 2.63 8.83
N ALA A 157 -15.28 3.36 8.62
CA ALA A 157 -15.45 4.74 9.08
C ALA A 157 -15.75 4.86 10.58
N GLY A 158 -15.87 3.76 11.30
CA GLY A 158 -16.04 3.72 12.74
C GLY A 158 -17.48 3.92 13.22
N VAL A 159 -18.51 3.56 12.42
CA VAL A 159 -19.92 3.67 12.82
C VAL A 159 -20.25 2.92 14.12
N GLN A 160 -19.54 1.82 14.39
CA GLN A 160 -19.70 1.02 15.59
C GLN A 160 -18.90 1.55 16.79
N SER A 161 -18.12 2.62 16.62
CA SER A 161 -17.37 3.23 17.72
C SER A 161 -18.31 3.91 18.71
N ALA A 162 -18.02 3.77 20.00
CA ALA A 162 -18.71 4.51 21.06
C ALA A 162 -18.55 6.04 20.92
N LEU A 163 -17.60 6.50 20.14
CA LEU A 163 -17.34 7.91 19.86
C LEU A 163 -18.10 8.43 18.63
N CYS A 164 -18.72 7.56 17.83
CA CYS A 164 -19.57 7.97 16.72
C CYS A 164 -20.87 8.58 17.25
N ARG A 165 -21.12 9.83 16.91
CA ARG A 165 -22.30 10.58 17.35
C ARG A 165 -23.46 10.54 16.38
N GLY A 166 -23.19 10.31 15.09
CA GLY A 166 -24.22 10.18 14.06
C GLY A 166 -23.63 10.03 12.68
N VAL A 167 -24.48 9.68 11.74
CA VAL A 167 -24.16 9.55 10.31
C VAL A 167 -25.02 10.56 9.55
N LEU A 168 -24.43 11.28 8.62
CA LEU A 168 -25.08 12.27 7.78
C LEU A 168 -24.98 11.83 6.33
N ALA A 169 -26.07 11.32 5.78
CA ALA A 169 -26.15 10.82 4.42
C ALA A 169 -26.49 11.98 3.47
N LEU A 170 -25.49 12.48 2.75
CA LEU A 170 -25.57 13.69 1.91
C LEU A 170 -25.03 13.45 0.51
N THR A 171 -25.25 12.22 -0.02
CA THR A 171 -24.92 11.93 -1.41
C THR A 171 -25.97 12.55 -2.35
N ASP A 172 -25.65 12.63 -3.62
CA ASP A 172 -26.55 13.12 -4.68
C ASP A 172 -27.61 12.07 -5.11
N GLN A 173 -27.66 10.91 -4.46
CA GLN A 173 -28.57 9.82 -4.77
C GLN A 173 -29.42 9.43 -3.55
N ASP A 174 -30.70 9.71 -3.59
CA ASP A 174 -31.63 9.41 -2.49
C ASP A 174 -31.63 7.93 -2.10
N GLN A 175 -31.51 7.02 -3.09
CA GLN A 175 -31.47 5.59 -2.86
C GLN A 175 -30.21 5.17 -2.07
N VAL A 176 -29.06 5.80 -2.35
CA VAL A 176 -27.82 5.57 -1.61
C VAL A 176 -27.97 6.10 -0.18
N ASN A 177 -28.56 7.28 0.01
CA ASN A 177 -28.81 7.86 1.34
C ASN A 177 -29.72 6.96 2.18
N LEU A 178 -30.78 6.38 1.56
CA LEU A 178 -31.65 5.42 2.23
C LEU A 178 -30.89 4.13 2.61
N THR A 179 -30.02 3.65 1.73
CA THR A 179 -29.16 2.49 2.00
C THR A 179 -28.20 2.76 3.17
N VAL A 180 -27.58 3.92 3.22
CA VAL A 180 -26.73 4.35 4.35
C VAL A 180 -27.52 4.37 5.63
N ALA A 181 -28.73 4.93 5.64
CA ALA A 181 -29.58 4.97 6.81
C ALA A 181 -29.96 3.56 7.30
N THR A 182 -30.32 2.68 6.37
CA THR A 182 -30.67 1.29 6.67
C THR A 182 -29.47 0.53 7.25
N ASN A 183 -28.31 0.60 6.58
CA ASN A 183 -27.09 -0.06 7.02
C ASN A 183 -26.64 0.45 8.40
N THR A 184 -26.70 1.77 8.62
CA THR A 184 -26.36 2.36 9.91
C THR A 184 -27.27 1.82 11.01
N ARG A 185 -28.57 1.73 10.75
CA ARG A 185 -29.54 1.19 11.73
C ARG A 185 -29.28 -0.27 12.07
N VAL A 186 -28.82 -1.07 11.11
CA VAL A 186 -28.46 -2.49 11.31
C VAL A 186 -27.13 -2.62 12.06
N LEU A 187 -26.11 -1.86 11.66
CA LEU A 187 -24.75 -1.97 12.20
C LEU A 187 -24.60 -1.33 13.58
N ALA A 188 -25.29 -0.21 13.80
CA ALA A 188 -25.21 0.60 15.01
C ALA A 188 -26.58 1.21 15.37
N PRO A 189 -27.52 0.44 15.93
CA PRO A 189 -28.91 0.86 16.17
C PRO A 189 -29.06 2.12 17.03
N ARG A 190 -28.05 2.45 17.82
CA ARG A 190 -28.05 3.64 18.72
C ARG A 190 -27.53 4.91 18.05
N VAL A 191 -26.92 4.80 16.88
CA VAL A 191 -26.36 5.92 16.15
C VAL A 191 -27.46 6.57 15.30
N PRO A 192 -27.75 7.87 15.46
CA PRO A 192 -28.71 8.58 14.62
C PRO A 192 -28.20 8.74 13.18
N VAL A 193 -29.13 8.80 12.22
CA VAL A 193 -28.88 9.09 10.82
C VAL A 193 -29.73 10.26 10.39
#